data_489fe4c1d65fa01c94b4b0a4f985d67f
#
_entry.id   489fe4c1d65fa01c94b4b0a4f985d67f
#
_cell.length_a   1.000
_cell.length_b   1.000
_cell.length_c   1.000
_cell.angle_alpha   90.00
_cell.angle_beta   90.00
_cell.angle_gamma   90.00
#
_symmetry.space_group_name_H-M   'P 1'
#
loop_
_entity.id
_entity.type
_entity.pdbx_description
1 polymer ?
#
loop_
_entity_poly.entity_id
_entity_poly.type
_entity_poly.pdbx_seq_one_letter_code
_entity_poly.pdbx_strand_id
1 'polypeptide(L)'
;VTKGPREGFVESYKSNLTLLKKRLKTPDFKVKTVEVGKYTATSVAVCYIDSIADMKIVNEIYEKISQIDMDGIIDSSYVAKFLDNDKSGLFKMVGSCEKPDIVVAKMLEGRVAIVVDGSPIVLTLPYLFIEDMQSPEDYYDSPRTATLARWLRFFSVIMSILIPAIYVSLQNFNYQILPAKFLITIINATGAIPFRPLEEMIIVLLLFDILREANSRMPRFAGLSLSVVGAIVLGDAAIKAGLLGAPAVMILSLIHISEPTRP
;
A
#
# COMPACT_ATOMS: atom_id res chain seq x y z
N VAL A 1 1.42 -3.28 15.70
CA VAL A 1 2.90 -3.31 15.68
C VAL A 1 3.37 -4.08 16.88
N THR A 2 4.00 -5.21 16.63
CA THR A 2 4.51 -6.09 17.70
C THR A 2 5.89 -5.67 18.18
N LYS A 3 6.70 -5.04 17.33
CA LYS A 3 8.07 -4.59 17.63
C LYS A 3 8.28 -3.14 17.19
N GLY A 4 9.19 -2.43 17.88
CA GLY A 4 9.57 -1.05 17.58
C GLY A 4 8.90 0.01 18.44
N PRO A 5 9.31 1.30 18.28
CA PRO A 5 8.73 2.42 19.00
C PRO A 5 7.24 2.58 18.71
N ARG A 6 6.49 2.96 19.74
CA ARG A 6 5.05 3.26 19.59
C ARG A 6 4.77 4.75 19.33
N GLU A 7 5.82 5.56 19.32
CA GLU A 7 5.75 6.99 19.06
C GLU A 7 5.41 7.22 17.57
N GLY A 8 4.36 7.97 17.29
CA GLY A 8 3.93 8.36 15.96
C GLY A 8 4.02 9.87 15.77
N PHE A 9 3.94 10.31 14.52
CA PHE A 9 3.76 11.73 14.21
C PHE A 9 2.36 12.18 14.60
N VAL A 10 2.25 13.49 14.88
CA VAL A 10 1.00 14.17 15.26
C VAL A 10 0.70 15.28 14.26
N GLU A 11 -0.44 15.93 14.39
CA GLU A 11 -0.84 17.02 13.49
C GLU A 11 0.06 18.26 13.62
N SER A 12 0.72 18.45 14.77
CA SER A 12 1.56 19.61 15.03
C SER A 12 2.91 19.51 14.32
N TYR A 13 3.14 20.37 13.35
CA TYR A 13 4.40 20.55 12.63
C TYR A 13 5.63 20.66 13.56
N LYS A 14 5.56 21.52 14.60
CA LYS A 14 6.67 21.75 15.54
C LYS A 14 7.01 20.49 16.34
N SER A 15 6.00 19.74 16.74
CA SER A 15 6.16 18.47 17.45
C SER A 15 6.85 17.45 16.55
N ASN A 16 6.42 17.34 15.30
CA ASN A 16 6.98 16.40 14.33
C ASN A 16 8.46 16.70 14.03
N LEU A 17 8.82 17.97 13.86
CA LEU A 17 10.22 18.37 13.71
C LEU A 17 11.06 18.05 14.95
N THR A 18 10.48 18.22 16.15
CA THR A 18 11.15 17.88 17.41
C THR A 18 11.39 16.38 17.51
N LEU A 19 10.44 15.54 17.09
CA LEU A 19 10.60 14.09 17.05
C LEU A 19 11.74 13.66 16.12
N LEU A 20 11.88 14.29 14.95
CA LEU A 20 13.00 14.02 14.05
C LEU A 20 14.34 14.48 14.65
N LYS A 21 14.40 15.71 15.21
CA LYS A 21 15.60 16.24 15.88
C LYS A 21 16.06 15.43 17.08
N LYS A 22 15.12 14.87 17.85
CA LYS A 22 15.40 14.00 18.98
C LYS A 22 16.17 12.74 18.57
N ARG A 23 15.90 12.23 17.38
CA ARG A 23 16.52 11.01 16.84
C ARG A 23 17.78 11.30 16.01
N LEU A 24 17.78 12.39 15.25
CA LEU A 24 18.90 12.86 14.45
C LEU A 24 19.66 13.94 15.21
N LYS A 25 20.64 13.52 16.01
CA LYS A 25 21.47 14.40 16.85
C LYS A 25 22.72 14.86 16.10
N THR A 26 22.54 15.32 14.86
CA THR A 26 23.64 15.83 14.02
C THR A 26 23.37 17.27 13.59
N PRO A 27 24.40 18.12 13.47
CA PRO A 27 24.27 19.45 12.91
C PRO A 27 23.92 19.45 11.40
N ASP A 28 24.14 18.32 10.72
CA ASP A 28 23.84 18.14 9.31
C ASP A 28 22.35 18.00 9.02
N PHE A 29 21.52 17.78 10.05
CA PHE A 29 20.07 17.80 9.88
C PHE A 29 19.61 19.22 9.57
N LYS A 30 19.15 19.44 8.33
CA LYS A 30 18.68 20.73 7.82
C LYS A 30 17.19 20.69 7.56
N VAL A 31 16.56 21.84 7.72
CA VAL A 31 15.13 22.05 7.49
C VAL A 31 14.96 23.32 6.68
N LYS A 32 14.36 23.21 5.50
CA LYS A 32 13.90 24.34 4.69
C LYS A 32 12.39 24.45 4.81
N THR A 33 11.86 25.57 5.26
CA THR A 33 10.42 25.78 5.44
C THR A 33 9.89 26.71 4.36
N VAL A 34 8.71 26.39 3.87
CA VAL A 34 7.94 27.23 2.94
C VAL A 34 6.47 27.24 3.39
N GLU A 35 5.78 28.34 3.20
CA GLU A 35 4.34 28.45 3.43
C GLU A 35 3.60 28.32 2.11
N VAL A 36 2.57 27.46 2.07
CA VAL A 36 1.82 27.11 0.87
C VAL A 36 0.32 27.21 1.13
N GLY A 37 -0.43 27.65 0.11
CA GLY A 37 -1.86 27.88 0.20
C GLY A 37 -2.22 29.33 0.47
N LYS A 38 -3.05 29.94 -0.41
CA LYS A 38 -3.42 31.35 -0.34
C LYS A 38 -4.16 31.72 0.95
N TYR A 39 -5.05 30.87 1.40
CA TYR A 39 -5.88 31.11 2.58
C TYR A 39 -5.39 30.39 3.83
N THR A 40 -4.73 29.23 3.66
CA THR A 40 -4.30 28.40 4.80
C THR A 40 -2.90 28.76 5.29
N ALA A 41 -2.03 29.30 4.43
CA ALA A 41 -0.61 29.58 4.73
C ALA A 41 0.04 28.42 5.51
N THR A 42 -0.18 27.18 5.02
CA THR A 42 0.24 25.97 5.70
C THR A 42 1.76 25.82 5.63
N SER A 43 2.38 25.65 6.80
CA SER A 43 3.83 25.44 6.89
C SER A 43 4.23 24.06 6.40
N VAL A 44 5.12 23.99 5.41
CA VAL A 44 5.69 22.76 4.87
C VAL A 44 7.19 22.78 5.07
N ALA A 45 7.74 21.76 5.74
CA ALA A 45 9.18 21.61 5.95
C ALA A 45 9.77 20.51 5.11
N VAL A 46 10.78 20.83 4.37
CA VAL A 46 11.67 19.90 3.65
C VAL A 46 12.85 19.60 4.56
N CYS A 47 12.91 18.37 5.07
CA CYS A 47 13.91 17.87 6.01
C CYS A 47 14.88 16.93 5.31
N TYR A 48 16.18 17.15 5.48
CA TYR A 48 17.22 16.32 4.87
C TYR A 48 18.49 16.32 5.71
N ILE A 49 19.41 15.40 5.43
CA ILE A 49 20.75 15.35 6.02
C ILE A 49 21.74 15.84 4.96
N ASP A 50 22.36 16.97 5.20
CA ASP A 50 23.17 17.72 4.21
C ASP A 50 24.36 16.89 3.69
N SER A 51 24.97 16.08 4.55
CA SER A 51 26.11 15.22 4.20
C SER A 51 25.75 13.98 3.36
N ILE A 52 24.46 13.60 3.27
CA ILE A 52 24.03 12.35 2.66
C ILE A 52 23.05 12.57 1.51
N ALA A 53 22.17 13.56 1.63
CA ALA A 53 21.13 13.82 0.65
C ALA A 53 21.65 14.42 -0.65
N ASP A 54 21.07 14.02 -1.78
CA ASP A 54 21.35 14.69 -3.07
C ASP A 54 20.68 16.06 -3.10
N MET A 55 21.51 17.12 -3.09
CA MET A 55 21.05 18.50 -3.09
C MET A 55 20.26 18.88 -4.35
N LYS A 56 20.43 18.18 -5.47
CA LYS A 56 19.61 18.38 -6.67
C LYS A 56 18.16 18.00 -6.40
N ILE A 57 17.95 16.83 -5.80
CA ILE A 57 16.61 16.34 -5.42
C ILE A 57 15.98 17.27 -4.37
N VAL A 58 16.77 17.68 -3.36
CA VAL A 58 16.28 18.61 -2.31
C VAL A 58 15.77 19.92 -2.92
N ASN A 59 16.56 20.51 -3.83
CA ASN A 59 16.20 21.77 -4.46
C ASN A 59 15.00 21.62 -5.42
N GLU A 60 14.96 20.56 -6.20
CA GLU A 60 13.82 20.25 -7.07
C GLU A 60 12.51 20.11 -6.27
N ILE A 61 12.54 19.36 -5.16
CA ILE A 61 11.40 19.20 -4.28
C ILE A 61 10.98 20.55 -3.69
N TYR A 62 11.93 21.33 -3.20
CA TYR A 62 11.66 22.65 -2.61
C TYR A 62 11.03 23.61 -3.63
N GLU A 63 11.55 23.64 -4.85
CA GLU A 63 11.00 24.46 -5.94
C GLU A 63 9.58 24.01 -6.32
N LYS A 64 9.35 22.72 -6.48
CA LYS A 64 8.01 22.19 -6.77
C LYS A 64 7.00 22.57 -5.69
N ILE A 65 7.38 22.46 -4.40
CA ILE A 65 6.49 22.84 -3.30
C ILE A 65 6.22 24.34 -3.30
N SER A 66 7.24 25.16 -3.54
CA SER A 66 7.13 26.63 -3.58
C SER A 66 6.23 27.13 -4.73
N GLN A 67 6.12 26.35 -5.81
CA GLN A 67 5.29 26.67 -6.98
C GLN A 67 3.84 26.19 -6.86
N ILE A 68 3.46 25.57 -5.74
CA ILE A 68 2.08 25.12 -5.54
C ILE A 68 1.18 26.35 -5.41
N ASP A 69 0.33 26.56 -6.42
CA ASP A 69 -0.70 27.60 -6.42
C ASP A 69 -2.07 26.97 -6.13
N MET A 70 -2.41 26.90 -4.86
CA MET A 70 -3.70 26.41 -4.37
C MET A 70 -4.29 27.36 -3.33
N ASP A 71 -5.60 27.36 -3.22
CA ASP A 71 -6.31 28.15 -2.23
C ASP A 71 -6.04 27.68 -0.79
N GLY A 72 -5.90 26.37 -0.58
CA GLY A 72 -5.59 25.80 0.72
C GLY A 72 -5.00 24.41 0.66
N ILE A 73 -4.11 24.11 1.62
CA ILE A 73 -3.54 22.80 1.88
C ILE A 73 -3.93 22.38 3.30
N ILE A 74 -4.72 21.31 3.39
CA ILE A 74 -5.28 20.84 4.66
C ILE A 74 -4.54 19.61 5.16
N ASP A 75 -3.96 18.80 4.25
CA ASP A 75 -3.28 17.56 4.57
C ASP A 75 -2.08 17.32 3.63
N SER A 76 -1.15 16.48 4.07
CA SER A 76 0.04 16.08 3.30
C SER A 76 -0.30 15.44 1.94
N SER A 77 -1.46 14.81 1.81
CA SER A 77 -1.91 14.21 0.55
C SER A 77 -2.05 15.20 -0.61
N TYR A 78 -2.34 16.48 -0.31
CA TYR A 78 -2.34 17.55 -1.33
C TYR A 78 -0.94 17.77 -1.88
N VAL A 79 0.04 17.92 -0.99
CA VAL A 79 1.46 18.10 -1.37
C VAL A 79 1.97 16.88 -2.13
N ALA A 80 1.62 15.67 -1.67
CA ALA A 80 2.00 14.43 -2.34
C ALA A 80 1.55 14.38 -3.80
N LYS A 81 0.31 14.79 -4.10
CA LYS A 81 -0.23 14.82 -5.47
C LYS A 81 0.52 15.78 -6.40
N PHE A 82 1.02 16.90 -5.87
CA PHE A 82 1.83 17.84 -6.65
C PHE A 82 3.23 17.31 -6.92
N LEU A 83 3.80 16.59 -5.99
CA LEU A 83 5.12 15.98 -6.12
C LEU A 83 5.10 14.75 -7.02
N ASP A 84 3.98 14.00 -7.01
CA ASP A 84 3.75 12.80 -7.82
C ASP A 84 3.24 13.12 -9.24
N ASN A 85 3.47 14.35 -9.71
CA ASN A 85 2.91 14.90 -10.96
C ASN A 85 3.52 14.31 -12.25
N ASP A 86 4.11 13.15 -12.19
CA ASP A 86 4.49 12.41 -13.37
C ASP A 86 3.23 11.73 -13.95
N LYS A 87 2.56 12.45 -14.86
CA LYS A 87 1.29 12.05 -15.52
C LYS A 87 1.34 10.70 -16.24
N SER A 88 2.51 10.10 -16.35
CA SER A 88 2.76 8.82 -17.01
C SER A 88 3.22 7.72 -16.04
N GLY A 89 3.46 8.02 -14.78
CA GLY A 89 4.01 7.08 -13.80
C GLY A 89 2.95 6.09 -13.28
N LEU A 90 3.15 4.80 -13.58
CA LEU A 90 2.36 3.72 -13.01
C LEU A 90 2.70 3.50 -11.51
N PHE A 91 3.84 4.00 -11.06
CA PHE A 91 4.38 3.80 -9.73
C PHE A 91 4.41 5.11 -8.94
N LYS A 92 4.13 5.02 -7.64
CA LYS A 92 4.23 6.15 -6.71
C LYS A 92 5.68 6.62 -6.60
N MET A 93 5.88 7.93 -6.64
CA MET A 93 7.18 8.56 -6.39
C MET A 93 7.29 9.11 -4.96
N VAL A 94 6.17 9.21 -4.25
CA VAL A 94 6.08 9.75 -2.90
C VAL A 94 5.62 8.69 -1.93
N GLY A 95 6.44 8.40 -0.93
CA GLY A 95 6.08 7.52 0.19
C GLY A 95 5.42 8.30 1.31
N SER A 96 4.57 7.66 2.09
CA SER A 96 3.90 8.21 3.27
C SER A 96 4.23 7.36 4.49
N CYS A 97 4.49 7.99 5.63
CA CYS A 97 4.84 7.29 6.86
C CYS A 97 4.39 8.06 8.10
N GLU A 98 3.79 7.35 9.05
CA GLU A 98 3.36 7.91 10.35
C GLU A 98 4.40 7.72 11.45
N LYS A 99 5.49 6.97 11.17
CA LYS A 99 6.47 6.58 12.19
C LYS A 99 7.78 7.34 12.05
N PRO A 100 8.21 8.08 13.09
CA PRO A 100 9.44 8.84 13.06
C PRO A 100 10.72 7.99 12.89
N ASP A 101 10.73 6.78 13.41
CA ASP A 101 11.87 5.85 13.30
C ASP A 101 12.13 5.42 11.85
N ILE A 102 11.07 5.14 11.11
CA ILE A 102 11.15 4.76 9.70
C ILE A 102 11.59 5.94 8.84
N VAL A 103 11.03 7.13 9.09
CA VAL A 103 11.41 8.33 8.36
C VAL A 103 12.89 8.65 8.59
N VAL A 104 13.37 8.54 9.84
CA VAL A 104 14.78 8.73 10.16
C VAL A 104 15.67 7.70 9.47
N ALA A 105 15.28 6.42 9.43
CA ALA A 105 16.02 5.39 8.71
C ALA A 105 16.14 5.73 7.22
N LYS A 106 15.06 6.16 6.59
CA LYS A 106 15.05 6.61 5.19
C LYS A 106 15.91 7.85 4.96
N MET A 107 15.91 8.81 5.89
CA MET A 107 16.79 10.00 5.80
C MET A 107 18.26 9.62 5.91
N LEU A 108 18.62 8.61 6.71
CA LEU A 108 19.99 8.08 6.79
C LEU A 108 20.42 7.35 5.50
N GLU A 109 19.46 6.94 4.66
CA GLU A 109 19.70 6.42 3.30
C GLU A 109 19.80 7.55 2.24
N GLY A 110 19.72 8.82 2.64
CA GLY A 110 19.82 9.98 1.74
C GLY A 110 18.50 10.51 1.20
N ARG A 111 17.37 10.08 1.73
CA ARG A 111 16.05 10.55 1.29
C ARG A 111 15.65 11.83 1.98
N VAL A 112 14.74 12.54 1.33
CA VAL A 112 14.14 13.78 1.82
C VAL A 112 12.82 13.48 2.50
N ALA A 113 12.59 14.06 3.67
CA ALA A 113 11.33 13.97 4.39
C ALA A 113 10.59 15.32 4.36
N ILE A 114 9.28 15.29 4.11
CA ILE A 114 8.45 16.50 4.06
C ILE A 114 7.41 16.40 5.16
N VAL A 115 7.43 17.38 6.05
CA VAL A 115 6.49 17.54 7.15
C VAL A 115 5.52 18.65 6.81
N VAL A 116 4.23 18.36 6.82
CA VAL A 116 3.14 19.31 6.53
C VAL A 116 2.39 19.60 7.82
N ASP A 117 2.13 20.86 8.11
CA ASP A 117 1.34 21.22 9.28
C ASP A 117 -0.12 20.76 9.14
N GLY A 118 -0.71 20.30 10.23
CA GLY A 118 -2.04 19.71 10.23
C GLY A 118 -2.11 18.24 9.81
N SER A 119 -0.97 17.59 9.46
CA SER A 119 -0.96 16.19 9.04
C SER A 119 -0.04 15.33 9.91
N PRO A 120 -0.50 14.16 10.40
CA PRO A 120 0.33 13.19 11.10
C PRO A 120 1.16 12.31 10.15
N ILE A 121 1.06 12.56 8.83
CA ILE A 121 1.75 11.77 7.81
C ILE A 121 2.91 12.58 7.26
N VAL A 122 4.12 12.03 7.37
CA VAL A 122 5.34 12.59 6.76
C VAL A 122 5.59 11.90 5.42
N LEU A 123 5.83 12.73 4.39
CA LEU A 123 6.14 12.23 3.06
C LEU A 123 7.64 11.98 2.93
N THR A 124 8.02 10.96 2.17
CA THR A 124 9.44 10.61 1.92
C THR A 124 9.69 10.47 0.42
N LEU A 125 10.76 11.09 -0.08
CA LEU A 125 11.16 11.09 -1.49
C LEU A 125 12.68 10.85 -1.65
N PRO A 126 13.11 10.21 -2.75
CA PRO A 126 12.29 9.46 -3.70
C PRO A 126 11.74 8.17 -3.08
N TYR A 127 10.57 7.71 -3.54
CA TYR A 127 9.99 6.43 -3.14
C TYR A 127 10.35 5.35 -4.16
N LEU A 128 10.74 4.19 -3.69
CA LEU A 128 11.13 3.07 -4.54
C LEU A 128 10.07 1.97 -4.46
N PHE A 129 9.71 1.37 -5.58
CA PHE A 129 8.76 0.25 -5.64
C PHE A 129 9.11 -0.90 -4.67
N ILE A 130 10.39 -1.15 -4.46
CA ILE A 130 10.84 -2.20 -3.51
C ILE A 130 10.39 -1.93 -2.06
N GLU A 131 10.05 -0.69 -1.72
CA GLU A 131 9.57 -0.34 -0.39
C GLU A 131 8.17 -0.87 -0.10
N ASP A 132 7.33 -1.06 -1.13
CA ASP A 132 6.03 -1.72 -0.98
C ASP A 132 6.20 -3.19 -0.51
N MET A 133 7.37 -3.80 -0.75
CA MET A 133 7.71 -5.14 -0.29
C MET A 133 8.34 -5.17 1.11
N GLN A 134 8.59 -4.00 1.71
CA GLN A 134 9.19 -3.87 3.03
C GLN A 134 8.11 -3.55 4.07
N SER A 135 8.17 -4.24 5.21
CA SER A 135 7.38 -3.88 6.40
C SER A 135 8.27 -3.14 7.39
N PRO A 136 7.71 -2.18 8.15
CA PRO A 136 8.41 -1.55 9.25
C PRO A 136 9.02 -2.54 10.25
N GLU A 137 8.39 -3.70 10.42
CA GLU A 137 8.84 -4.75 11.33
C GLU A 137 10.13 -5.45 10.88
N ASP A 138 10.42 -5.44 9.56
CA ASP A 138 11.64 -6.03 9.02
C ASP A 138 12.93 -5.39 9.55
N TYR A 139 12.86 -4.11 9.98
CA TYR A 139 14.01 -3.40 10.58
C TYR A 139 14.30 -3.85 12.02
N TYR A 140 13.34 -4.50 12.67
CA TYR A 140 13.45 -4.94 14.07
C TYR A 140 13.64 -6.45 14.22
N ASP A 141 13.54 -7.18 13.11
CA ASP A 141 13.76 -8.63 13.06
C ASP A 141 15.21 -9.00 12.70
N SER A 142 15.54 -10.27 12.90
CA SER A 142 16.84 -10.76 12.48
C SER A 142 16.99 -10.64 10.95
N PRO A 143 18.20 -10.36 10.43
CA PRO A 143 18.42 -10.17 8.98
C PRO A 143 17.95 -11.37 8.14
N ARG A 144 18.06 -12.58 8.66
CA ARG A 144 17.63 -13.81 7.97
C ARG A 144 16.09 -13.87 7.86
N THR A 145 15.39 -13.59 8.95
CA THR A 145 13.93 -13.59 8.99
C THR A 145 13.34 -12.49 8.12
N ALA A 146 13.91 -11.27 8.20
CA ALA A 146 13.51 -10.14 7.37
C ALA A 146 13.71 -10.43 5.87
N THR A 147 14.84 -11.03 5.49
CA THR A 147 15.10 -11.41 4.11
C THR A 147 14.10 -12.45 3.61
N LEU A 148 13.84 -13.49 4.41
CA LEU A 148 12.85 -14.51 4.04
C LEU A 148 11.45 -13.91 3.88
N ALA A 149 11.03 -13.04 4.80
CA ALA A 149 9.74 -12.36 4.74
C ALA A 149 9.59 -11.50 3.47
N ARG A 150 10.64 -10.76 3.08
CA ARG A 150 10.66 -9.97 1.84
C ARG A 150 10.54 -10.85 0.59
N TRP A 151 11.26 -11.96 0.53
CA TRP A 151 11.14 -12.93 -0.55
C TRP A 151 9.75 -13.54 -0.63
N LEU A 152 9.14 -13.89 0.50
CA LEU A 152 7.78 -14.41 0.55
C LEU A 152 6.76 -13.38 0.04
N ARG A 153 6.88 -12.10 0.43
CA ARG A 153 6.00 -11.03 -0.08
C ARG A 153 6.15 -10.84 -1.59
N PHE A 154 7.40 -10.78 -2.08
CA PHE A 154 7.65 -10.66 -3.51
C PHE A 154 7.03 -11.83 -4.29
N PHE A 155 7.23 -13.04 -3.80
CA PHE A 155 6.64 -14.24 -4.40
C PHE A 155 5.10 -14.22 -4.33
N SER A 156 4.52 -13.77 -3.23
CA SER A 156 3.07 -13.64 -3.05
C SER A 156 2.45 -12.69 -4.08
N VAL A 157 3.08 -11.55 -4.35
CA VAL A 157 2.60 -10.60 -5.39
C VAL A 157 2.64 -11.24 -6.78
N ILE A 158 3.70 -11.96 -7.12
CA ILE A 158 3.76 -12.69 -8.39
C ILE A 158 2.66 -13.75 -8.46
N MET A 159 2.48 -14.52 -7.39
CA MET A 159 1.47 -15.59 -7.32
C MET A 159 0.05 -15.03 -7.38
N SER A 160 -0.23 -13.88 -6.82
CA SER A 160 -1.55 -13.26 -6.88
C SER A 160 -2.01 -12.96 -8.31
N ILE A 161 -1.07 -12.70 -9.21
CA ILE A 161 -1.34 -12.48 -10.64
C ILE A 161 -1.36 -13.82 -11.40
N LEU A 162 -0.43 -14.72 -11.09
CA LEU A 162 -0.26 -15.97 -11.84
C LEU A 162 -1.34 -17.00 -11.53
N ILE A 163 -1.76 -17.16 -10.29
CA ILE A 163 -2.71 -18.21 -9.88
C ILE A 163 -4.04 -18.10 -10.62
N PRO A 164 -4.71 -16.93 -10.71
CA PRO A 164 -5.93 -16.79 -11.50
C PRO A 164 -5.72 -17.11 -12.99
N ALA A 165 -4.62 -16.62 -13.56
CA ALA A 165 -4.29 -16.85 -14.95
C ALA A 165 -4.03 -18.32 -15.27
N ILE A 166 -3.30 -19.02 -14.40
CA ILE A 166 -3.05 -20.46 -14.50
C ILE A 166 -4.35 -21.24 -14.36
N TYR A 167 -5.22 -20.88 -13.41
CA TYR A 167 -6.50 -21.54 -13.21
C TYR A 167 -7.37 -21.47 -14.47
N VAL A 168 -7.53 -20.28 -15.04
CA VAL A 168 -8.31 -20.08 -16.28
C VAL A 168 -7.66 -20.82 -17.46
N SER A 169 -6.33 -20.77 -17.57
CA SER A 169 -5.59 -21.47 -18.63
C SER A 169 -5.73 -22.98 -18.55
N LEU A 170 -5.62 -23.55 -17.35
CA LEU A 170 -5.77 -25.00 -17.14
C LEU A 170 -7.18 -25.50 -17.48
N GLN A 171 -8.20 -24.74 -17.16
CA GLN A 171 -9.59 -25.14 -17.45
C GLN A 171 -9.94 -25.01 -18.93
N ASN A 172 -9.45 -23.96 -19.62
CA ASN A 172 -9.84 -23.70 -21.00
C ASN A 172 -8.96 -24.41 -22.03
N PHE A 173 -7.66 -24.53 -21.75
CA PHE A 173 -6.71 -24.96 -22.80
C PHE A 173 -5.91 -26.22 -22.45
N ASN A 174 -5.61 -26.45 -21.16
CA ASN A 174 -4.63 -27.44 -20.76
C ASN A 174 -5.16 -28.40 -19.66
N TYR A 175 -6.42 -28.77 -19.75
CA TYR A 175 -7.04 -29.69 -18.77
C TYR A 175 -6.32 -31.04 -18.64
N GLN A 176 -5.55 -31.45 -19.67
CA GLN A 176 -4.80 -32.71 -19.69
C GLN A 176 -3.64 -32.75 -18.68
N ILE A 177 -3.14 -31.59 -18.24
CA ILE A 177 -2.06 -31.51 -17.25
C ILE A 177 -2.59 -31.88 -15.84
N LEU A 178 -3.89 -31.72 -15.61
CA LEU A 178 -4.50 -31.96 -14.30
C LEU A 178 -4.63 -33.47 -14.04
N PRO A 179 -4.30 -33.93 -12.82
CA PRO A 179 -4.60 -35.30 -12.42
C PRO A 179 -6.09 -35.60 -12.58
N ALA A 180 -6.44 -36.77 -13.11
CA ALA A 180 -7.81 -37.14 -13.47
C ALA A 180 -8.81 -36.93 -12.31
N LYS A 181 -8.43 -37.28 -11.07
CA LYS A 181 -9.28 -37.08 -9.88
C LYS A 181 -9.57 -35.59 -9.64
N PHE A 182 -8.55 -34.73 -9.80
CA PHE A 182 -8.69 -33.29 -9.60
C PHE A 182 -9.53 -32.65 -10.70
N LEU A 183 -9.35 -33.08 -11.95
CA LEU A 183 -10.15 -32.66 -13.08
C LEU A 183 -11.64 -32.99 -12.87
N ILE A 184 -11.97 -34.20 -12.45
CA ILE A 184 -13.34 -34.61 -12.16
C ILE A 184 -13.96 -33.75 -11.05
N THR A 185 -13.18 -33.45 -10.01
CA THR A 185 -13.64 -32.56 -8.91
C THR A 185 -13.96 -31.17 -9.41
N ILE A 186 -13.11 -30.59 -10.28
CA ILE A 186 -13.36 -29.27 -10.88
C ILE A 186 -14.61 -29.32 -11.77
N ILE A 187 -14.72 -30.31 -12.66
CA ILE A 187 -15.88 -30.45 -13.55
C ILE A 187 -17.18 -30.54 -12.75
N ASN A 188 -17.19 -31.32 -11.68
CA ASN A 188 -18.38 -31.46 -10.81
C ASN A 188 -18.71 -30.15 -10.07
N ALA A 189 -17.70 -29.37 -9.68
CA ALA A 189 -17.87 -28.09 -8.99
C ALA A 189 -18.29 -26.93 -9.92
N THR A 190 -17.95 -27.02 -11.22
CA THR A 190 -18.18 -25.94 -12.19
C THR A 190 -19.26 -26.28 -13.24
N GLY A 191 -19.66 -27.55 -13.33
CA GLY A 191 -20.57 -28.03 -14.39
C GLY A 191 -21.97 -27.42 -14.39
N ALA A 192 -22.43 -26.89 -13.25
CA ALA A 192 -23.72 -26.19 -13.13
C ALA A 192 -23.63 -24.67 -13.35
N ILE A 193 -22.43 -24.11 -13.56
CA ILE A 193 -22.21 -22.68 -13.66
C ILE A 193 -22.44 -22.22 -15.09
N PRO A 194 -23.25 -21.16 -15.33
CA PRO A 194 -23.57 -20.69 -16.66
C PRO A 194 -22.43 -19.90 -17.34
N PHE A 195 -21.38 -19.56 -16.61
CA PHE A 195 -20.28 -18.72 -17.11
C PHE A 195 -19.05 -19.55 -17.49
N ARG A 196 -18.29 -19.04 -18.45
CA ARG A 196 -16.97 -19.61 -18.76
C ARG A 196 -15.98 -19.28 -17.65
N PRO A 197 -14.91 -20.09 -17.44
CA PRO A 197 -13.95 -19.86 -16.36
C PRO A 197 -13.32 -18.46 -16.32
N LEU A 198 -13.12 -17.83 -17.48
CA LEU A 198 -12.62 -16.45 -17.57
C LEU A 198 -13.67 -15.44 -17.10
N GLU A 199 -14.92 -15.59 -17.56
CA GLU A 199 -16.04 -14.73 -17.18
C GLU A 199 -16.33 -14.84 -15.68
N GLU A 200 -16.34 -16.05 -15.16
CA GLU A 200 -16.50 -16.35 -13.76
C GLU A 200 -15.41 -15.66 -12.92
N MET A 201 -14.15 -15.76 -13.31
CA MET A 201 -13.04 -15.12 -12.60
C MET A 201 -13.15 -13.60 -12.60
N ILE A 202 -13.56 -12.99 -13.72
CA ILE A 202 -13.80 -11.54 -13.82
C ILE A 202 -14.93 -11.11 -12.88
N ILE A 203 -16.04 -11.85 -12.86
CA ILE A 203 -17.19 -11.57 -11.99
C ILE A 203 -16.77 -11.64 -10.52
N VAL A 204 -16.02 -12.68 -10.14
CA VAL A 204 -15.52 -12.87 -8.77
C VAL A 204 -14.62 -11.72 -8.35
N LEU A 205 -13.66 -11.31 -9.18
CA LEU A 205 -12.78 -10.17 -8.90
C LEU A 205 -13.56 -8.86 -8.76
N LEU A 206 -14.52 -8.62 -9.66
CA LEU A 206 -15.35 -7.41 -9.61
C LEU A 206 -16.24 -7.37 -8.37
N LEU A 207 -16.89 -8.47 -8.01
CA LEU A 207 -17.66 -8.56 -6.76
C LEU A 207 -16.80 -8.28 -5.54
N PHE A 208 -15.58 -8.76 -5.57
CA PHE A 208 -14.65 -8.51 -4.47
C PHE A 208 -14.22 -7.04 -4.40
N ASP A 209 -13.90 -6.40 -5.52
CA ASP A 209 -13.58 -4.97 -5.55
C ASP A 209 -14.74 -4.11 -5.04
N ILE A 210 -15.99 -4.49 -5.39
CA ILE A 210 -17.19 -3.84 -4.85
C ILE A 210 -17.27 -4.00 -3.32
N LEU A 211 -17.02 -5.20 -2.80
CA LEU A 211 -17.02 -5.45 -1.35
C LEU A 211 -15.93 -4.65 -0.63
N ARG A 212 -14.75 -4.59 -1.21
CA ARG A 212 -13.61 -3.81 -0.69
C ARG A 212 -13.93 -2.31 -0.65
N GLU A 213 -14.51 -1.78 -1.72
CA GLU A 213 -14.92 -0.38 -1.79
C GLU A 213 -16.04 -0.08 -0.77
N ALA A 214 -17.03 -0.95 -0.64
CA ALA A 214 -18.08 -0.81 0.36
C ALA A 214 -17.51 -0.82 1.79
N ASN A 215 -16.56 -1.71 2.06
CA ASN A 215 -15.91 -1.80 3.37
C ASN A 215 -15.09 -0.54 3.72
N SER A 216 -14.45 0.10 2.73
CA SER A 216 -13.67 1.33 2.93
C SER A 216 -14.53 2.51 3.41
N ARG A 217 -15.83 2.50 3.10
CA ARG A 217 -16.80 3.55 3.46
C ARG A 217 -17.48 3.32 4.81
N MET A 218 -17.27 2.17 5.43
CA MET A 218 -17.90 1.85 6.70
C MET A 218 -17.09 2.32 7.91
N PRO A 219 -17.75 2.70 9.02
CA PRO A 219 -17.07 2.99 10.27
C PRO A 219 -16.25 1.79 10.76
N ARG A 220 -15.04 2.02 11.27
CA ARG A 220 -14.07 0.96 11.65
C ARG A 220 -14.63 -0.09 12.60
N PHE A 221 -15.52 0.27 13.52
CA PHE A 221 -16.11 -0.67 14.50
C PHE A 221 -17.11 -1.66 13.88
N ALA A 222 -17.79 -1.28 12.77
CA ALA A 222 -18.73 -2.14 12.07
C ALA A 222 -18.08 -2.86 10.86
N GLY A 223 -17.03 -2.24 10.27
CA GLY A 223 -16.43 -2.70 9.02
C GLY A 223 -15.80 -4.08 9.11
N LEU A 224 -15.06 -4.40 10.18
CA LEU A 224 -14.38 -5.68 10.33
C LEU A 224 -15.36 -6.86 10.44
N SER A 225 -16.37 -6.76 11.29
CA SER A 225 -17.35 -7.84 11.47
C SER A 225 -18.24 -8.03 10.24
N LEU A 226 -18.67 -6.93 9.63
CA LEU A 226 -19.53 -6.97 8.45
C LEU A 226 -18.77 -7.44 7.19
N SER A 227 -17.50 -7.09 7.08
CA SER A 227 -16.63 -7.56 5.99
C SER A 227 -16.46 -9.07 6.01
N VAL A 228 -16.14 -9.65 7.17
CA VAL A 228 -15.97 -11.11 7.31
C VAL A 228 -17.29 -11.84 7.08
N VAL A 229 -18.36 -11.41 7.72
CA VAL A 229 -19.69 -12.03 7.58
C VAL A 229 -20.22 -11.84 6.15
N GLY A 230 -20.08 -10.64 5.59
CA GLY A 230 -20.52 -10.35 4.22
C GLY A 230 -19.81 -11.20 3.18
N ALA A 231 -18.48 -11.35 3.29
CA ALA A 231 -17.70 -12.18 2.37
C ALA A 231 -18.08 -13.67 2.45
N ILE A 232 -18.30 -14.21 3.67
CA ILE A 232 -18.70 -15.60 3.86
C ILE A 232 -20.13 -15.81 3.32
N VAL A 233 -21.07 -14.94 3.69
CA VAL A 233 -22.48 -15.08 3.28
C VAL A 233 -22.65 -14.92 1.78
N LEU A 234 -22.00 -13.92 1.18
CA LEU A 234 -22.05 -13.71 -0.27
C LEU A 234 -21.36 -14.84 -1.03
N GLY A 235 -20.20 -15.30 -0.56
CA GLY A 235 -19.48 -16.41 -1.19
C GLY A 235 -20.29 -17.70 -1.14
N ASP A 236 -20.85 -18.07 0.01
CA ASP A 236 -21.67 -19.27 0.17
C ASP A 236 -22.99 -19.18 -0.62
N ALA A 237 -23.65 -18.03 -0.60
CA ALA A 237 -24.88 -17.80 -1.38
C ALA A 237 -24.62 -17.86 -2.89
N ALA A 238 -23.54 -17.29 -3.39
CA ALA A 238 -23.18 -17.31 -4.79
C ALA A 238 -22.85 -18.73 -5.29
N ILE A 239 -22.15 -19.52 -4.46
CA ILE A 239 -21.85 -20.93 -4.74
C ILE A 239 -23.13 -21.76 -4.74
N LYS A 240 -24.00 -21.59 -3.75
CA LYS A 240 -25.29 -22.32 -3.65
C LYS A 240 -26.26 -21.95 -4.77
N ALA A 241 -26.22 -20.71 -5.22
CA ALA A 241 -27.01 -20.25 -6.37
C ALA A 241 -26.47 -20.76 -7.72
N GLY A 242 -25.31 -21.44 -7.75
CA GLY A 242 -24.68 -21.88 -8.99
C GLY A 242 -24.16 -20.75 -9.87
N LEU A 243 -23.91 -19.58 -9.28
CA LEU A 243 -23.34 -18.42 -9.98
C LEU A 243 -21.82 -18.45 -10.02
N LEU A 244 -21.19 -19.00 -8.98
CA LEU A 244 -19.74 -19.09 -8.83
C LEU A 244 -19.35 -20.50 -8.37
N GLY A 245 -18.21 -20.97 -8.86
CA GLY A 245 -17.60 -22.23 -8.42
C GLY A 245 -16.77 -22.08 -7.16
N ALA A 246 -16.83 -23.08 -6.31
CA ALA A 246 -16.00 -23.13 -5.11
C ALA A 246 -14.49 -22.99 -5.40
N PRO A 247 -13.92 -23.54 -6.50
CA PRO A 247 -12.52 -23.34 -6.84
C PRO A 247 -12.14 -21.89 -7.14
N ALA A 248 -12.99 -21.14 -7.86
CA ALA A 248 -12.73 -19.72 -8.17
C ALA A 248 -12.74 -18.87 -6.90
N VAL A 249 -13.70 -19.08 -6.00
CA VAL A 249 -13.78 -18.38 -4.70
C VAL A 249 -12.59 -18.74 -3.81
N MET A 250 -12.13 -19.99 -3.81
CA MET A 250 -10.94 -20.41 -3.06
C MET A 250 -9.69 -19.71 -3.57
N ILE A 251 -9.49 -19.62 -4.88
CA ILE A 251 -8.34 -18.90 -5.48
C ILE A 251 -8.37 -17.45 -5.10
N LEU A 252 -9.52 -16.79 -5.14
CA LEU A 252 -9.67 -15.41 -4.72
C LEU A 252 -9.29 -15.21 -3.24
N SER A 253 -9.76 -16.11 -2.35
CA SER A 253 -9.40 -16.03 -0.93
C SER A 253 -7.89 -16.15 -0.70
N LEU A 254 -7.21 -16.96 -1.51
CA LEU A 254 -5.75 -17.14 -1.46
C LEU A 254 -5.00 -15.87 -1.90
N ILE A 255 -5.49 -15.18 -2.93
CA ILE A 255 -4.96 -13.89 -3.39
C ILE A 255 -5.04 -12.86 -2.26
N HIS A 256 -6.16 -12.80 -1.56
CA HIS A 256 -6.37 -11.85 -0.46
C HIS A 256 -5.48 -12.08 0.75
N ILE A 257 -5.26 -13.34 1.13
CA ILE A 257 -4.35 -13.68 2.22
C ILE A 257 -2.92 -13.30 1.85
N SER A 258 -2.59 -13.36 0.56
CA SER A 258 -1.25 -13.03 0.05
C SER A 258 -1.04 -11.54 -0.19
N GLU A 259 -2.11 -10.75 -0.31
CA GLU A 259 -2.00 -9.30 -0.49
C GLU A 259 -1.41 -8.67 0.78
N PRO A 260 -0.27 -7.96 0.70
CA PRO A 260 0.30 -7.35 1.89
C PRO A 260 -0.74 -6.36 2.44
N THR A 261 -1.20 -6.63 3.66
CA THR A 261 -2.08 -5.71 4.38
C THR A 261 -1.41 -4.35 4.42
N ARG A 262 -1.91 -3.42 3.62
CA ARG A 262 -1.50 -2.01 3.75
C ARG A 262 -1.91 -1.54 5.14
N PRO A 263 -0.98 -0.93 5.90
CA PRO A 263 -1.29 -0.33 7.19
C PRO A 263 -2.30 0.80 7.05
#